data_f69ebff88e81dc5949cd97d1e31045ad
#
_entry.id   f69ebff88e81dc5949cd97d1e31045ad
#
_cell.length_a   1.000
_cell.length_b   1.000
_cell.length_c   1.000
_cell.angle_alpha   90.00
_cell.angle_beta   90.00
_cell.angle_gamma   90.00
#
_symmetry.space_group_name_H-M   'P 1'
#
loop_
_entity.id
_entity.type
_entity.pdbx_description
1 polymer ?
#
loop_
_entity_poly.entity_id
_entity_poly.type
_entity_poly.pdbx_seq_one_letter_code
_entity_poly.pdbx_strand_id
1 'polypeptide(L)'
;MNMQKKLNVAMLGHKVVPSRRGGIELVLTTLCPIMTEQGYQVTCYNRSGDQTEHDYMSNVVNDCYKGVRLKKVWTLHKKGLSAIIASFSAALCAAFGNYDVVHFHAEGPCAALWIPKLFGKRCIATVHGLDWQREKWKHGLGARYIKFGEKVMAKYADEIIVLSQGVQTYFKYAYGRDTVFIPNGVTRPEKKEAFIIREKYGLKEDDYFCALSRLTEEKGLHYLIEAYKKLNTGKKLVIAGDTSDTDKYVRRLKELAAGNPNIIFTGFVSGRLLDELYSNAYAYVLPSNLEGMPLTLLEAMSYGNAVIGSDIREIADVVEDKAMLFRKGDIADLADKMQFFSDHPEIVKEYKEKSAEFICGKYNWEDVAQATLDLYRGIIGNENINGQ
;
A
#
# COMPACT_ATOMS: atom_id res chain seq x y z
N MET A 1 36.19 6.94 -13.88
CA MET A 1 34.83 6.71 -13.37
C MET A 1 34.24 5.53 -14.14
N ASN A 2 34.15 4.35 -13.51
CA ASN A 2 33.44 3.22 -14.12
C ASN A 2 31.95 3.61 -14.25
N MET A 3 31.45 3.84 -15.45
CA MET A 3 30.02 3.98 -15.67
C MET A 3 29.37 2.63 -15.29
N GLN A 4 28.71 2.59 -14.12
CA GLN A 4 27.98 1.41 -13.70
C GLN A 4 26.93 1.05 -14.75
N LYS A 5 26.90 -0.21 -15.17
CA LYS A 5 25.92 -0.72 -16.13
C LYS A 5 24.52 -0.45 -15.60
N LYS A 6 23.72 0.33 -16.31
CA LYS A 6 22.31 0.56 -16.00
C LYS A 6 21.50 -0.67 -16.41
N LEU A 7 20.75 -1.24 -15.47
CA LEU A 7 20.02 -2.47 -15.67
C LEU A 7 18.65 -2.22 -16.34
N ASN A 8 18.21 -3.21 -17.10
CA ASN A 8 16.86 -3.29 -17.64
C ASN A 8 15.98 -4.12 -16.68
N VAL A 9 14.91 -3.55 -16.19
CA VAL A 9 14.05 -4.14 -15.17
C VAL A 9 12.63 -4.36 -15.70
N ALA A 10 12.08 -5.54 -15.48
CA ALA A 10 10.67 -5.84 -15.73
C ALA A 10 9.91 -5.93 -14.41
N MET A 11 8.81 -5.17 -14.25
CA MET A 11 7.92 -5.19 -13.09
C MET A 11 6.64 -5.96 -13.41
N LEU A 12 6.32 -6.96 -12.58
CA LEU A 12 5.21 -7.89 -12.78
C LEU A 12 4.35 -8.01 -11.50
N GLY A 13 3.09 -8.37 -11.67
CA GLY A 13 2.20 -8.72 -10.54
C GLY A 13 1.16 -7.68 -10.18
N HIS A 14 1.27 -6.47 -10.69
CA HIS A 14 0.28 -5.39 -10.57
C HIS A 14 -0.86 -5.53 -11.60
N LYS A 15 -1.90 -4.73 -11.45
CA LYS A 15 -2.99 -4.62 -12.43
C LYS A 15 -2.63 -3.63 -13.53
N VAL A 16 -2.48 -2.36 -13.17
CA VAL A 16 -2.17 -1.28 -14.08
C VAL A 16 -1.30 -0.22 -13.39
N VAL A 17 -0.31 0.29 -14.11
CA VAL A 17 0.53 1.43 -13.74
C VAL A 17 0.41 2.46 -14.86
N PRO A 18 0.22 3.76 -14.57
CA PRO A 18 0.03 4.33 -13.24
C PRO A 18 -1.38 4.13 -12.68
N SER A 19 -1.50 4.00 -11.35
CA SER A 19 -2.78 3.92 -10.65
C SER A 19 -2.61 4.09 -9.12
N ARG A 20 -3.66 4.56 -8.44
CA ARG A 20 -3.76 4.63 -6.97
C ARG A 20 -4.78 3.63 -6.38
N ARG A 21 -5.42 2.81 -7.20
CA ARG A 21 -6.51 1.90 -6.76
C ARG A 21 -6.02 0.70 -5.96
N GLY A 22 -4.72 0.48 -5.85
CA GLY A 22 -4.13 -0.59 -5.05
C GLY A 22 -2.78 -0.19 -4.49
N GLY A 23 -2.36 -0.83 -3.38
CA GLY A 23 -1.09 -0.54 -2.74
C GLY A 23 0.11 -0.83 -3.66
N ILE A 24 0.10 -1.96 -4.37
CA ILE A 24 1.16 -2.34 -5.32
C ILE A 24 1.25 -1.33 -6.47
N GLU A 25 0.09 -0.96 -7.02
CA GLU A 25 -0.02 0.01 -8.10
C GLU A 25 0.56 1.37 -7.67
N LEU A 26 0.22 1.83 -6.46
CA LEU A 26 0.74 3.09 -5.91
C LEU A 26 2.27 3.04 -5.71
N VAL A 27 2.78 1.94 -5.15
CA VAL A 27 4.23 1.73 -5.01
C VAL A 27 4.93 1.85 -6.36
N LEU A 28 4.48 1.11 -7.38
CA LEU A 28 5.11 1.12 -8.69
C LEU A 28 4.94 2.44 -9.43
N THR A 29 3.80 3.11 -9.27
CA THR A 29 3.53 4.44 -9.85
C THR A 29 4.52 5.49 -9.33
N THR A 30 5.02 5.32 -8.10
CA THR A 30 5.99 6.24 -7.49
C THR A 30 7.44 5.76 -7.67
N LEU A 31 7.72 4.51 -7.37
CA LEU A 31 9.08 3.97 -7.37
C LEU A 31 9.69 3.86 -8.76
N CYS A 32 8.92 3.40 -9.76
CA CYS A 32 9.46 3.18 -11.10
C CYS A 32 9.95 4.46 -11.80
N PRO A 33 9.25 5.61 -11.72
CA PRO A 33 9.79 6.88 -12.23
C PRO A 33 11.13 7.27 -11.59
N ILE A 34 11.28 7.16 -10.26
CA ILE A 34 12.52 7.48 -9.57
C ILE A 34 13.69 6.62 -10.10
N MET A 35 13.44 5.33 -10.35
CA MET A 35 14.45 4.45 -10.96
C MET A 35 14.80 4.90 -12.38
N THR A 36 13.82 5.37 -13.18
CA THR A 36 14.10 5.85 -14.55
C THR A 36 14.87 7.16 -14.55
N GLU A 37 14.62 8.07 -13.63
CA GLU A 37 15.39 9.30 -13.42
C GLU A 37 16.85 9.01 -13.07
N GLN A 38 17.11 7.92 -12.34
CA GLN A 38 18.47 7.41 -12.08
C GLN A 38 19.06 6.66 -13.28
N GLY A 39 18.30 6.57 -14.41
CA GLY A 39 18.74 6.05 -15.70
C GLY A 39 18.58 4.56 -15.91
N TYR A 40 17.81 3.86 -15.08
CA TYR A 40 17.41 2.48 -15.30
C TYR A 40 16.29 2.41 -16.34
N GLN A 41 16.24 1.33 -17.11
CA GLN A 41 15.14 1.08 -18.03
C GLN A 41 14.09 0.22 -17.35
N VAL A 42 12.96 0.79 -16.95
CA VAL A 42 11.89 0.08 -16.27
C VAL A 42 10.72 -0.17 -17.21
N THR A 43 10.25 -1.42 -17.25
CA THR A 43 9.04 -1.82 -18.00
C THR A 43 8.03 -2.42 -17.03
N CYS A 44 6.82 -1.85 -16.96
CA CYS A 44 5.69 -2.39 -16.22
C CYS A 44 4.78 -3.19 -17.15
N TYR A 45 4.44 -4.43 -16.75
CA TYR A 45 3.55 -5.31 -17.49
C TYR A 45 2.11 -5.20 -16.96
N ASN A 46 1.34 -4.30 -17.57
CA ASN A 46 -0.07 -4.02 -17.22
C ASN A 46 -0.99 -5.14 -17.75
N ARG A 47 -2.05 -5.45 -17.01
CA ARG A 47 -3.08 -6.38 -17.47
C ARG A 47 -3.92 -5.73 -18.57
N SER A 48 -4.19 -6.47 -19.65
CA SER A 48 -5.12 -5.99 -20.68
C SER A 48 -6.53 -5.88 -20.11
N GLY A 49 -7.25 -4.80 -20.47
CA GLY A 49 -8.61 -4.51 -20.01
C GLY A 49 -8.72 -3.70 -18.72
N ASP A 50 -7.68 -3.64 -17.90
CA ASP A 50 -7.60 -2.67 -16.82
C ASP A 50 -7.21 -1.30 -17.39
N GLN A 51 -7.89 -0.24 -16.95
CA GLN A 51 -7.67 1.11 -17.45
C GLN A 51 -6.91 1.95 -16.43
N THR A 52 -6.03 2.81 -16.94
CA THR A 52 -5.41 3.89 -16.16
C THR A 52 -6.50 4.87 -15.70
N GLU A 53 -6.39 5.35 -14.47
CA GLU A 53 -7.31 6.36 -13.93
C GLU A 53 -7.20 7.67 -14.71
N HIS A 54 -8.32 8.40 -14.77
CA HIS A 54 -8.40 9.68 -15.50
C HIS A 54 -7.31 10.67 -15.08
N ASP A 55 -6.98 10.72 -13.78
CA ASP A 55 -5.96 11.62 -13.22
C ASP A 55 -4.55 11.37 -13.78
N TYR A 56 -4.30 10.18 -14.31
CA TYR A 56 -3.01 9.81 -14.91
C TYR A 56 -3.02 9.73 -16.44
N MET A 57 -4.20 9.75 -17.09
CA MET A 57 -4.30 9.55 -18.54
C MET A 57 -3.50 10.59 -19.33
N SER A 58 -3.51 11.85 -18.91
CA SER A 58 -2.75 12.93 -19.54
C SER A 58 -1.23 12.77 -19.44
N ASN A 59 -0.76 11.97 -18.47
CA ASN A 59 0.66 11.73 -18.20
C ASN A 59 1.19 10.46 -18.87
N VAL A 60 0.33 9.70 -19.58
CA VAL A 60 0.74 8.52 -20.35
C VAL A 60 0.79 8.89 -21.82
N VAL A 61 1.98 8.91 -22.40
CA VAL A 61 2.22 9.25 -23.80
C VAL A 61 2.99 8.11 -24.48
N ASN A 62 2.48 7.59 -25.59
CA ASN A 62 3.11 6.51 -26.36
C ASN A 62 3.51 5.30 -25.49
N ASP A 63 2.60 4.80 -24.67
CA ASP A 63 2.83 3.71 -23.71
C ASP A 63 4.03 3.97 -22.77
N CYS A 64 4.25 5.22 -22.41
CA CYS A 64 5.30 5.65 -21.48
C CYS A 64 4.69 6.56 -20.40
N TYR A 65 5.05 6.32 -19.14
CA TYR A 65 4.68 7.14 -17.98
C TYR A 65 5.96 7.58 -17.26
N LYS A 66 6.30 8.87 -17.30
CA LYS A 66 7.49 9.43 -16.65
C LYS A 66 8.75 8.57 -16.86
N GLY A 67 9.04 8.19 -18.12
CA GLY A 67 10.17 7.34 -18.47
C GLY A 67 9.96 5.84 -18.33
N VAL A 68 8.92 5.40 -17.63
CA VAL A 68 8.57 3.99 -17.45
C VAL A 68 7.82 3.47 -18.67
N ARG A 69 8.33 2.41 -19.31
CA ARG A 69 7.67 1.75 -20.42
C ARG A 69 6.51 0.90 -19.93
N LEU A 70 5.34 1.03 -20.54
CA LEU A 70 4.14 0.27 -20.22
C LEU A 70 3.88 -0.76 -21.31
N LYS A 71 3.76 -2.02 -20.95
CA LYS A 71 3.38 -3.11 -21.87
C LYS A 71 2.13 -3.79 -21.37
N LYS A 72 1.18 -4.06 -22.26
CA LYS A 72 -0.03 -4.82 -21.93
C LYS A 72 0.21 -6.30 -22.14
N VAL A 73 -0.21 -7.13 -21.17
CA VAL A 73 -0.20 -8.59 -21.30
C VAL A 73 -1.62 -9.13 -21.37
N TRP A 74 -1.77 -10.17 -22.17
CA TRP A 74 -3.05 -10.82 -22.33
C TRP A 74 -3.54 -11.49 -21.05
N THR A 75 -4.85 -11.39 -20.82
CA THR A 75 -5.55 -12.08 -19.73
C THR A 75 -7.00 -12.37 -20.09
N LEU A 76 -7.60 -13.32 -19.37
CA LEU A 76 -9.06 -13.58 -19.44
C LEU A 76 -9.77 -12.75 -18.36
N HIS A 77 -10.85 -12.06 -18.76
CA HIS A 77 -11.67 -11.25 -17.85
C HIS A 77 -12.62 -12.10 -16.99
N LYS A 78 -12.08 -13.17 -16.35
CA LYS A 78 -12.83 -13.99 -15.38
C LYS A 78 -12.26 -13.79 -13.98
N LYS A 79 -13.16 -13.53 -13.01
CA LYS A 79 -12.81 -13.36 -11.60
C LYS A 79 -11.91 -14.52 -11.12
N GLY A 80 -10.77 -14.21 -10.53
CA GLY A 80 -9.77 -15.18 -10.05
C GLY A 80 -8.75 -15.65 -11.10
N LEU A 81 -9.13 -15.85 -12.36
CA LEU A 81 -8.21 -16.33 -13.42
C LEU A 81 -7.41 -15.19 -14.06
N SER A 82 -7.96 -13.99 -14.12
CA SER A 82 -7.30 -12.84 -14.73
C SER A 82 -5.89 -12.60 -14.18
N ALA A 83 -5.74 -12.60 -12.85
CA ALA A 83 -4.45 -12.41 -12.21
C ALA A 83 -3.44 -13.52 -12.53
N ILE A 84 -3.89 -14.76 -12.53
CA ILE A 84 -3.06 -15.93 -12.81
C ILE A 84 -2.54 -15.86 -14.25
N ILE A 85 -3.43 -15.72 -15.22
CA ILE A 85 -3.08 -15.70 -16.64
C ILE A 85 -2.17 -14.52 -16.96
N ALA A 86 -2.48 -13.32 -16.44
CA ALA A 86 -1.63 -12.15 -16.62
C ALA A 86 -0.21 -12.37 -16.06
N SER A 87 -0.10 -13.03 -14.90
CA SER A 87 1.21 -13.31 -14.30
C SER A 87 2.05 -14.26 -15.13
N PHE A 88 1.45 -15.34 -15.67
CA PHE A 88 2.14 -16.27 -16.55
C PHE A 88 2.49 -15.63 -17.90
N SER A 89 1.58 -14.85 -18.50
CA SER A 89 1.84 -14.12 -19.74
C SER A 89 2.98 -13.11 -19.57
N ALA A 90 2.99 -12.35 -18.47
CA ALA A 90 4.05 -11.39 -18.17
C ALA A 90 5.39 -12.09 -17.91
N ALA A 91 5.39 -13.22 -17.19
CA ALA A 91 6.59 -14.00 -16.92
C ALA A 91 7.22 -14.57 -18.21
N LEU A 92 6.40 -15.06 -19.14
CA LEU A 92 6.86 -15.51 -20.46
C LEU A 92 7.45 -14.34 -21.27
N CYS A 93 6.74 -13.20 -21.35
CA CYS A 93 7.25 -12.02 -22.03
C CYS A 93 8.57 -11.52 -21.42
N ALA A 94 8.71 -11.56 -20.11
CA ALA A 94 9.92 -11.16 -19.41
C ALA A 94 11.08 -12.16 -19.63
N ALA A 95 10.79 -13.46 -19.69
CA ALA A 95 11.78 -14.49 -19.94
C ALA A 95 12.50 -14.33 -21.28
N PHE A 96 11.74 -13.99 -22.34
CA PHE A 96 12.29 -13.76 -23.68
C PHE A 96 12.70 -12.31 -23.94
N GLY A 97 12.39 -11.39 -23.01
CA GLY A 97 12.77 -10.00 -23.12
C GLY A 97 14.23 -9.74 -22.72
N ASN A 98 14.74 -8.58 -23.16
CA ASN A 98 16.09 -8.13 -22.78
C ASN A 98 16.05 -7.46 -21.40
N TYR A 99 15.90 -8.23 -20.33
CA TYR A 99 15.90 -7.78 -18.95
C TYR A 99 17.05 -8.42 -18.17
N ASP A 100 17.71 -7.62 -17.35
CA ASP A 100 18.70 -8.07 -16.38
C ASP A 100 18.01 -8.58 -15.10
N VAL A 101 16.90 -7.89 -14.68
CA VAL A 101 16.11 -8.20 -13.49
C VAL A 101 14.63 -8.34 -13.84
N VAL A 102 13.98 -9.33 -13.27
CA VAL A 102 12.52 -9.52 -13.30
C VAL A 102 11.99 -9.48 -11.88
N HIS A 103 11.23 -8.43 -11.56
CA HIS A 103 10.73 -8.17 -10.22
C HIS A 103 9.24 -8.48 -10.13
N PHE A 104 8.90 -9.43 -9.30
CA PHE A 104 7.53 -9.86 -9.02
C PHE A 104 6.98 -9.19 -7.76
N HIS A 105 5.74 -8.73 -7.81
CA HIS A 105 5.04 -8.14 -6.67
C HIS A 105 3.88 -9.03 -6.23
N ALA A 106 3.82 -9.35 -4.94
CA ALA A 106 2.91 -10.27 -4.26
C ALA A 106 3.18 -11.77 -4.53
N GLU A 107 2.67 -12.62 -3.62
CA GLU A 107 2.93 -14.07 -3.64
C GLU A 107 2.24 -14.78 -4.81
N GLY A 108 1.00 -14.38 -5.13
CA GLY A 108 0.23 -15.03 -6.22
C GLY A 108 0.95 -15.02 -7.57
N PRO A 109 1.40 -13.86 -8.08
CA PRO A 109 2.19 -13.75 -9.30
C PRO A 109 3.49 -14.56 -9.28
N CYS A 110 4.11 -14.76 -8.12
CA CYS A 110 5.33 -15.54 -7.97
C CYS A 110 5.16 -17.03 -8.30
N ALA A 111 3.94 -17.54 -8.49
CA ALA A 111 3.71 -18.88 -9.04
C ALA A 111 4.35 -19.08 -10.42
N ALA A 112 4.58 -17.99 -11.18
CA ALA A 112 5.22 -17.99 -12.49
C ALA A 112 6.72 -17.61 -12.45
N LEU A 113 7.30 -17.33 -11.28
CA LEU A 113 8.67 -16.82 -11.13
C LEU A 113 9.74 -17.77 -11.69
N TRP A 114 9.52 -19.07 -11.61
CA TRP A 114 10.43 -20.08 -12.14
C TRP A 114 10.64 -19.96 -13.66
N ILE A 115 9.70 -19.37 -14.42
CA ILE A 115 9.80 -19.21 -15.88
C ILE A 115 11.01 -18.34 -16.26
N PRO A 116 11.06 -17.04 -15.94
CA PRO A 116 12.24 -16.22 -16.26
C PRO A 116 13.51 -16.73 -15.59
N LYS A 117 13.40 -17.39 -14.43
CA LYS A 117 14.54 -18.02 -13.76
C LYS A 117 15.20 -19.11 -14.62
N LEU A 118 14.42 -19.95 -15.31
CA LEU A 118 14.95 -20.96 -16.25
C LEU A 118 15.70 -20.33 -17.43
N PHE A 119 15.40 -19.09 -17.79
CA PHE A 119 16.10 -18.33 -18.85
C PHE A 119 17.25 -17.48 -18.30
N GLY A 120 17.73 -17.77 -17.10
CA GLY A 120 18.89 -17.11 -16.50
C GLY A 120 18.65 -15.67 -16.03
N LYS A 121 17.37 -15.23 -15.90
CA LYS A 121 17.07 -13.90 -15.38
C LYS A 121 17.25 -13.86 -13.87
N ARG A 122 17.76 -12.72 -13.34
CA ARG A 122 17.73 -12.44 -11.91
C ARG A 122 16.31 -12.13 -11.50
N CYS A 123 15.73 -12.94 -10.61
CA CYS A 123 14.33 -12.84 -10.19
C CYS A 123 14.24 -12.35 -8.74
N ILE A 124 13.63 -11.19 -8.56
CA ILE A 124 13.36 -10.56 -7.25
C ILE A 124 11.87 -10.62 -6.96
N ALA A 125 11.48 -10.74 -5.71
CA ALA A 125 10.09 -10.70 -5.30
C ALA A 125 9.88 -9.74 -4.14
N THR A 126 8.79 -8.95 -4.14
CA THR A 126 8.34 -8.13 -3.00
C THR A 126 7.04 -8.68 -2.42
N VAL A 127 7.05 -8.98 -1.13
CA VAL A 127 5.89 -9.38 -0.33
C VAL A 127 5.26 -8.14 0.29
N HIS A 128 4.11 -7.72 -0.22
CA HIS A 128 3.37 -6.55 0.28
C HIS A 128 2.48 -6.82 1.50
N GLY A 129 2.55 -8.01 2.05
CA GLY A 129 1.79 -8.57 3.15
C GLY A 129 1.40 -10.00 2.83
N LEU A 130 1.08 -10.79 3.83
CA LEU A 130 0.72 -12.21 3.62
C LEU A 130 -0.73 -12.30 3.11
N ASP A 131 -0.90 -12.28 1.79
CA ASP A 131 -2.21 -12.19 1.13
C ASP A 131 -3.16 -13.34 1.51
N TRP A 132 -2.65 -14.51 1.80
CA TRP A 132 -3.45 -15.66 2.22
C TRP A 132 -4.12 -15.48 3.59
N GLN A 133 -3.68 -14.52 4.41
CA GLN A 133 -4.30 -14.17 5.70
C GLN A 133 -5.53 -13.28 5.54
N ARG A 134 -5.71 -12.65 4.37
CA ARG A 134 -6.85 -11.78 4.11
C ARG A 134 -8.13 -12.60 4.06
N GLU A 135 -9.21 -12.08 4.63
CA GLU A 135 -10.51 -12.76 4.73
C GLU A 135 -11.00 -13.30 3.37
N LYS A 136 -10.80 -12.54 2.30
CA LYS A 136 -11.12 -12.95 0.92
C LYS A 136 -10.46 -14.27 0.49
N TRP A 137 -9.28 -14.59 1.02
CA TRP A 137 -8.47 -15.76 0.64
C TRP A 137 -8.35 -16.79 1.74
N LYS A 138 -8.97 -16.58 2.90
CA LYS A 138 -8.81 -17.44 4.09
C LYS A 138 -9.17 -18.91 3.85
N HIS A 139 -10.07 -19.16 2.90
CA HIS A 139 -10.53 -20.50 2.57
C HIS A 139 -10.57 -20.73 1.05
N GLY A 140 -10.19 -21.94 0.61
CA GLY A 140 -10.38 -22.40 -0.75
C GLY A 140 -9.15 -22.43 -1.65
N LEU A 141 -9.40 -22.56 -2.96
CA LEU A 141 -8.34 -22.72 -3.98
C LEU A 141 -7.46 -21.49 -4.11
N GLY A 142 -8.00 -20.29 -3.84
CA GLY A 142 -7.24 -19.04 -3.88
C GLY A 142 -6.11 -19.00 -2.86
N ALA A 143 -6.39 -19.37 -1.60
CA ALA A 143 -5.36 -19.46 -0.56
C ALA A 143 -4.27 -20.47 -0.92
N ARG A 144 -4.66 -21.63 -1.47
CA ARG A 144 -3.72 -22.67 -1.92
C ARG A 144 -2.80 -22.18 -3.03
N TYR A 145 -3.37 -21.42 -3.99
CA TYR A 145 -2.60 -20.84 -5.08
C TYR A 145 -1.60 -19.78 -4.58
N ILE A 146 -2.03 -18.88 -3.68
CA ILE A 146 -1.15 -17.86 -3.08
C ILE A 146 -0.02 -18.55 -2.31
N LYS A 147 -0.33 -19.55 -1.48
CA LYS A 147 0.68 -20.35 -0.77
C LYS A 147 1.61 -21.13 -1.71
N PHE A 148 1.13 -21.57 -2.85
CA PHE A 148 1.99 -22.17 -3.87
C PHE A 148 2.97 -21.13 -4.45
N GLY A 149 2.49 -19.94 -4.79
CA GLY A 149 3.35 -18.84 -5.26
C GLY A 149 4.40 -18.44 -4.20
N GLU A 150 4.01 -18.38 -2.92
CA GLU A 150 4.91 -18.14 -1.80
C GLU A 150 6.03 -19.19 -1.71
N LYS A 151 5.70 -20.49 -1.87
CA LYS A 151 6.69 -21.58 -1.90
C LYS A 151 7.63 -21.46 -3.10
N VAL A 152 7.10 -21.14 -4.29
CA VAL A 152 7.90 -20.93 -5.50
C VAL A 152 8.85 -19.76 -5.29
N MET A 153 8.37 -18.66 -4.76
CA MET A 153 9.18 -17.49 -4.43
C MET A 153 10.28 -17.82 -3.43
N ALA A 154 9.95 -18.48 -2.32
CA ALA A 154 10.92 -18.87 -1.29
C ALA A 154 12.04 -19.75 -1.84
N LYS A 155 11.70 -20.60 -2.83
CA LYS A 155 12.65 -21.55 -3.43
C LYS A 155 13.49 -20.96 -4.56
N TYR A 156 12.92 -20.12 -5.42
CA TYR A 156 13.52 -19.76 -6.70
C TYR A 156 13.88 -18.26 -6.84
N ALA A 157 13.34 -17.36 -6.00
CA ALA A 157 13.77 -15.96 -6.04
C ALA A 157 15.23 -15.83 -5.64
N ASP A 158 15.97 -14.96 -6.33
CA ASP A 158 17.34 -14.61 -5.93
C ASP A 158 17.28 -13.84 -4.62
N GLU A 159 16.40 -12.83 -4.54
CA GLU A 159 16.16 -12.07 -3.32
C GLU A 159 14.65 -11.87 -3.09
N ILE A 160 14.29 -11.72 -1.82
CA ILE A 160 12.92 -11.45 -1.40
C ILE A 160 12.91 -10.18 -0.56
N ILE A 161 12.17 -9.17 -1.01
CA ILE A 161 11.92 -7.94 -0.25
C ILE A 161 10.66 -8.13 0.59
N VAL A 162 10.73 -7.74 1.85
CA VAL A 162 9.59 -7.72 2.78
C VAL A 162 9.42 -6.33 3.39
N LEU A 163 8.20 -5.97 3.75
CA LEU A 163 7.83 -4.64 4.24
C LEU A 163 7.69 -4.57 5.77
N SER A 164 7.85 -5.69 6.47
CA SER A 164 7.81 -5.73 7.93
C SER A 164 8.74 -6.82 8.50
N GLN A 165 9.24 -6.58 9.70
CA GLN A 165 10.05 -7.56 10.42
C GLN A 165 9.26 -8.83 10.77
N GLY A 166 7.94 -8.71 10.94
CA GLY A 166 7.06 -9.85 11.14
C GLY A 166 7.06 -10.83 9.98
N VAL A 167 6.99 -10.30 8.74
CA VAL A 167 7.07 -11.10 7.51
C VAL A 167 8.49 -11.66 7.32
N GLN A 168 9.53 -10.92 7.68
CA GLN A 168 10.92 -11.41 7.65
C GLN A 168 11.09 -12.63 8.57
N THR A 169 10.63 -12.52 9.80
CA THR A 169 10.62 -13.61 10.78
C THR A 169 9.83 -14.82 10.26
N TYR A 170 8.66 -14.59 9.67
CA TYR A 170 7.84 -15.64 9.08
C TYR A 170 8.59 -16.43 8.00
N PHE A 171 9.22 -15.76 7.02
CA PHE A 171 9.99 -16.44 5.96
C PHE A 171 11.17 -17.24 6.51
N LYS A 172 11.86 -16.72 7.52
CA LYS A 172 12.94 -17.43 8.18
C LYS A 172 12.47 -18.74 8.82
N TYR A 173 11.37 -18.69 9.59
CA TYR A 173 10.85 -19.88 10.27
C TYR A 173 10.11 -20.85 9.35
N ALA A 174 9.31 -20.34 8.39
CA ALA A 174 8.49 -21.19 7.54
C ALA A 174 9.26 -21.86 6.40
N TYR A 175 10.32 -21.19 5.89
CA TYR A 175 11.04 -21.61 4.70
C TYR A 175 12.56 -21.68 4.89
N GLY A 176 13.13 -21.32 6.04
CA GLY A 176 14.57 -21.17 6.23
C GLY A 176 15.18 -20.11 5.32
N ARG A 177 14.36 -19.15 4.83
CA ARG A 177 14.74 -18.17 3.82
C ARG A 177 14.99 -16.81 4.47
N ASP A 178 16.19 -16.28 4.28
CA ASP A 178 16.49 -14.90 4.62
C ASP A 178 15.85 -13.95 3.58
N THR A 179 15.44 -12.78 4.05
CA THR A 179 14.75 -11.76 3.25
C THR A 179 15.32 -10.39 3.59
N VAL A 180 15.18 -9.44 2.66
CA VAL A 180 15.67 -8.08 2.82
C VAL A 180 14.50 -7.18 3.20
N PHE A 181 14.63 -6.44 4.31
CA PHE A 181 13.63 -5.44 4.70
C PHE A 181 13.88 -4.14 3.92
N ILE A 182 12.94 -3.80 3.04
CA ILE A 182 12.89 -2.51 2.35
C ILE A 182 11.47 -1.99 2.49
N PRO A 183 11.24 -0.93 3.29
CA PRO A 183 9.89 -0.42 3.55
C PRO A 183 9.26 0.26 2.33
N ASN A 184 7.98 0.60 2.42
CA ASN A 184 7.39 1.58 1.53
C ASN A 184 7.89 2.99 1.86
N GLY A 185 7.92 3.87 0.86
CA GLY A 185 8.24 5.27 1.05
C GLY A 185 7.01 6.17 1.09
N VAL A 186 7.24 7.42 1.43
CA VAL A 186 6.28 8.51 1.32
C VAL A 186 7.01 9.78 0.90
N THR A 187 6.30 10.66 0.20
CA THR A 187 6.78 12.00 -0.16
C THR A 187 6.05 13.03 0.70
N ARG A 188 6.76 14.05 1.15
CA ARG A 188 6.12 15.17 1.87
C ARG A 188 5.24 15.96 0.91
N PRO A 189 3.91 16.00 1.14
CA PRO A 189 2.99 16.68 0.23
C PRO A 189 2.91 18.18 0.53
N GLU A 190 2.37 18.91 -0.42
CA GLU A 190 1.89 20.27 -0.19
C GLU A 190 0.47 20.22 0.36
N LYS A 191 0.23 20.85 1.53
CA LYS A 191 -1.12 20.93 2.12
C LYS A 191 -2.06 21.77 1.24
N LYS A 192 -3.31 21.37 1.19
CA LYS A 192 -4.37 22.03 0.42
C LYS A 192 -5.47 22.54 1.34
N GLU A 193 -5.93 23.76 1.07
CA GLU A 193 -7.09 24.33 1.77
C GLU A 193 -8.37 23.56 1.42
N ALA A 194 -9.32 23.56 2.37
CA ALA A 194 -10.61 22.91 2.24
C ALA A 194 -11.51 23.69 1.25
N PHE A 195 -11.49 23.31 -0.01
CA PHE A 195 -12.36 23.86 -1.04
C PHE A 195 -13.40 22.81 -1.52
N ILE A 196 -12.95 21.72 -2.15
CA ILE A 196 -13.83 20.67 -2.69
C ILE A 196 -14.56 19.96 -1.55
N ILE A 197 -13.88 19.67 -0.44
CA ILE A 197 -14.50 18.99 0.70
C ILE A 197 -15.56 19.86 1.38
N ARG A 198 -15.39 21.19 1.36
CA ARG A 198 -16.37 22.14 1.85
C ARG A 198 -17.63 22.18 0.97
N GLU A 199 -17.45 22.25 -0.36
CA GLU A 199 -18.57 22.27 -1.30
C GLU A 199 -19.37 20.98 -1.30
N LYS A 200 -18.67 19.82 -1.32
CA LYS A 200 -19.33 18.51 -1.46
C LYS A 200 -19.88 17.95 -0.16
N TYR A 201 -19.20 18.18 0.96
CA TYR A 201 -19.48 17.49 2.22
C TYR A 201 -19.69 18.43 3.40
N GLY A 202 -19.56 19.74 3.20
CA GLY A 202 -19.65 20.74 4.26
C GLY A 202 -18.58 20.56 5.34
N LEU A 203 -17.36 20.13 4.94
CA LEU A 203 -16.23 19.89 5.85
C LEU A 203 -15.30 21.08 5.87
N LYS A 204 -14.74 21.36 7.06
CA LYS A 204 -13.74 22.40 7.30
C LYS A 204 -12.49 21.77 7.91
N GLU A 205 -11.44 22.57 8.04
CA GLU A 205 -10.24 22.17 8.76
C GLU A 205 -10.57 21.76 10.20
N ASP A 206 -9.96 20.69 10.66
CA ASP A 206 -10.11 20.10 12.00
C ASP A 206 -11.55 19.71 12.40
N ASP A 207 -12.43 19.49 11.41
CA ASP A 207 -13.86 19.24 11.59
C ASP A 207 -14.21 17.73 11.64
N TYR A 208 -13.25 16.85 11.35
CA TYR A 208 -13.55 15.43 11.20
C TYR A 208 -12.39 14.48 11.50
N PHE A 209 -12.74 13.29 12.00
CA PHE A 209 -11.88 12.11 11.94
C PHE A 209 -11.92 11.52 10.53
N CYS A 210 -10.77 11.15 9.99
CA CYS A 210 -10.65 10.59 8.64
C CYS A 210 -10.15 9.14 8.69
N ALA A 211 -10.80 8.25 7.96
CA ALA A 211 -10.29 6.91 7.65
C ALA A 211 -10.28 6.73 6.13
N LEU A 212 -9.16 6.31 5.57
CA LEU A 212 -9.00 6.08 4.15
C LEU A 212 -8.41 4.69 3.92
N SER A 213 -9.20 3.81 3.29
CA SER A 213 -8.77 2.45 2.96
C SER A 213 -9.72 1.79 1.96
N ARG A 214 -9.36 0.61 1.48
CA ARG A 214 -10.36 -0.26 0.84
C ARG A 214 -11.42 -0.66 1.86
N LEU A 215 -12.69 -0.73 1.42
CA LEU A 215 -13.79 -1.13 2.30
C LEU A 215 -13.84 -2.67 2.38
N THR A 216 -12.94 -3.26 3.17
CA THR A 216 -12.79 -4.70 3.40
C THR A 216 -12.74 -5.02 4.90
N GLU A 217 -13.12 -6.23 5.29
CA GLU A 217 -13.26 -6.60 6.72
C GLU A 217 -11.97 -6.45 7.51
N GLU A 218 -10.81 -6.76 6.89
CA GLU A 218 -9.50 -6.61 7.52
C GLU A 218 -9.14 -5.17 7.90
N LYS A 219 -9.84 -4.17 7.30
CA LYS A 219 -9.63 -2.74 7.63
C LYS A 219 -10.39 -2.27 8.86
N GLY A 220 -11.27 -3.10 9.44
CA GLY A 220 -11.89 -2.83 10.73
C GLY A 220 -12.82 -1.61 10.81
N LEU A 221 -13.29 -1.08 9.67
CA LEU A 221 -14.12 0.14 9.64
C LEU A 221 -15.44 -0.01 10.41
N HIS A 222 -15.93 -1.20 10.61
CA HIS A 222 -17.09 -1.46 11.45
C HIS A 222 -16.80 -1.16 12.93
N TYR A 223 -15.60 -1.44 13.45
CA TYR A 223 -15.19 -1.03 14.80
C TYR A 223 -15.17 0.51 14.92
N LEU A 224 -14.66 1.19 13.89
CA LEU A 224 -14.61 2.64 13.87
C LEU A 224 -16.00 3.29 13.92
N ILE A 225 -16.95 2.79 13.13
CA ILE A 225 -18.32 3.30 13.12
C ILE A 225 -18.97 3.07 14.49
N GLU A 226 -18.82 1.87 15.08
CA GLU A 226 -19.38 1.56 16.37
C GLU A 226 -18.73 2.37 17.52
N ALA A 227 -17.41 2.58 17.47
CA ALA A 227 -16.71 3.45 18.41
C ALA A 227 -17.17 4.91 18.28
N TYR A 228 -17.21 5.44 17.06
CA TYR A 228 -17.63 6.82 16.79
C TYR A 228 -19.05 7.12 17.31
N LYS A 229 -19.98 6.17 17.23
CA LYS A 229 -21.35 6.32 17.74
C LYS A 229 -21.43 6.49 19.27
N LYS A 230 -20.37 6.15 19.99
CA LYS A 230 -20.28 6.32 21.46
C LYS A 230 -19.71 7.66 21.88
N LEU A 231 -19.16 8.42 20.94
CA LEU A 231 -18.49 9.68 21.24
C LEU A 231 -19.48 10.81 21.52
N ASN A 232 -19.08 11.67 22.45
CA ASN A 232 -19.68 12.99 22.62
C ASN A 232 -18.76 14.03 21.94
N THR A 233 -18.96 14.23 20.64
CA THR A 233 -18.10 15.13 19.85
C THR A 233 -18.90 15.85 18.78
N GLY A 234 -18.51 17.09 18.47
CA GLY A 234 -19.05 17.84 17.34
C GLY A 234 -18.36 17.52 16.00
N LYS A 235 -17.30 16.68 16.02
CA LYS A 235 -16.54 16.34 14.82
C LYS A 235 -17.23 15.22 14.04
N LYS A 236 -17.15 15.28 12.71
CA LYS A 236 -17.71 14.25 11.81
C LYS A 236 -16.76 13.06 11.67
N LEU A 237 -17.26 11.95 11.13
CA LEU A 237 -16.45 10.82 10.69
C LEU A 237 -16.51 10.72 9.16
N VAL A 238 -15.37 10.80 8.50
CA VAL A 238 -15.26 10.66 7.07
C VAL A 238 -14.57 9.32 6.74
N ILE A 239 -15.26 8.46 6.00
CA ILE A 239 -14.75 7.17 5.52
C ILE A 239 -14.58 7.28 4.01
N ALA A 240 -13.32 7.35 3.57
CA ALA A 240 -12.97 7.44 2.16
C ALA A 240 -12.44 6.09 1.64
N GLY A 241 -12.90 5.72 0.46
CA GLY A 241 -12.49 4.49 -0.21
C GLY A 241 -13.64 3.75 -0.84
N ASP A 242 -13.28 2.69 -1.56
CA ASP A 242 -14.24 1.85 -2.29
C ASP A 242 -13.79 0.38 -2.25
N THR A 243 -14.62 -0.49 -2.79
CA THR A 243 -14.33 -1.90 -2.95
C THR A 243 -14.83 -2.40 -4.30
N SER A 244 -14.11 -3.34 -4.88
CA SER A 244 -14.54 -4.06 -6.09
C SER A 244 -15.11 -5.45 -5.80
N ASP A 245 -15.00 -5.94 -4.56
CA ASP A 245 -15.16 -7.37 -4.29
C ASP A 245 -15.99 -7.70 -3.03
N THR A 246 -16.43 -6.72 -2.23
CA THR A 246 -17.05 -6.93 -0.91
C THR A 246 -18.34 -6.13 -0.69
N ASP A 247 -19.27 -6.18 -1.63
CA ASP A 247 -20.55 -5.47 -1.55
C ASP A 247 -21.33 -5.76 -0.25
N LYS A 248 -21.20 -6.98 0.30
CA LYS A 248 -21.83 -7.36 1.57
C LYS A 248 -21.27 -6.53 2.74
N TYR A 249 -19.96 -6.36 2.80
CA TYR A 249 -19.32 -5.59 3.87
C TYR A 249 -19.65 -4.10 3.75
N VAL A 250 -19.66 -3.55 2.53
CA VAL A 250 -20.06 -2.15 2.30
C VAL A 250 -21.50 -1.90 2.75
N ARG A 251 -22.42 -2.83 2.44
CA ARG A 251 -23.80 -2.74 2.93
C ARG A 251 -23.85 -2.74 4.45
N ARG A 252 -23.15 -3.65 5.12
CA ARG A 252 -23.02 -3.68 6.59
C ARG A 252 -22.51 -2.35 7.15
N LEU A 253 -21.49 -1.73 6.55
CA LEU A 253 -20.97 -0.44 7.01
C LEU A 253 -22.01 0.67 6.87
N LYS A 254 -22.76 0.70 5.75
CA LYS A 254 -23.84 1.66 5.53
C LYS A 254 -25.01 1.45 6.52
N GLU A 255 -25.36 0.20 6.80
CA GLU A 255 -26.38 -0.15 7.81
C GLU A 255 -25.94 0.29 9.21
N LEU A 256 -24.69 0.06 9.60
CA LEU A 256 -24.13 0.52 10.89
C LEU A 256 -24.15 2.05 11.01
N ALA A 257 -23.93 2.77 9.92
CA ALA A 257 -23.91 4.23 9.89
C ALA A 257 -25.32 4.84 9.73
N ALA A 258 -26.34 4.02 9.42
CA ALA A 258 -27.68 4.51 9.12
C ALA A 258 -28.24 5.40 10.24
N GLY A 259 -28.87 6.52 9.86
CA GLY A 259 -29.45 7.49 10.78
C GLY A 259 -28.46 8.46 11.45
N ASN A 260 -27.16 8.33 11.19
CA ASN A 260 -26.17 9.28 11.69
C ASN A 260 -25.62 10.16 10.54
N PRO A 261 -26.09 11.42 10.40
CA PRO A 261 -25.68 12.32 9.32
C PRO A 261 -24.22 12.79 9.43
N ASN A 262 -23.57 12.56 10.56
CA ASN A 262 -22.17 12.92 10.79
C ASN A 262 -21.19 11.86 10.29
N ILE A 263 -21.67 10.69 9.80
CA ILE A 263 -20.84 9.66 9.18
C ILE A 263 -20.96 9.78 7.66
N ILE A 264 -19.89 10.19 7.01
CA ILE A 264 -19.83 10.51 5.58
C ILE A 264 -19.00 9.47 4.85
N PHE A 265 -19.58 8.83 3.82
CA PHE A 265 -18.86 7.98 2.88
C PHE A 265 -18.60 8.76 1.59
N THR A 266 -17.33 8.94 1.23
CA THR A 266 -16.96 9.70 0.03
C THR A 266 -16.89 8.84 -1.23
N GLY A 267 -16.81 7.50 -1.09
CA GLY A 267 -16.39 6.62 -2.16
C GLY A 267 -14.87 6.73 -2.44
N PHE A 268 -14.43 6.23 -3.58
CA PHE A 268 -13.04 6.36 -4.01
C PHE A 268 -12.68 7.83 -4.21
N VAL A 269 -11.52 8.22 -3.71
CA VAL A 269 -10.99 9.59 -3.81
C VAL A 269 -9.57 9.57 -4.35
N SER A 270 -9.23 10.57 -5.17
CA SER A 270 -7.91 10.77 -5.75
C SER A 270 -7.64 12.24 -6.00
N GLY A 271 -6.41 12.58 -6.40
CA GLY A 271 -6.01 13.94 -6.74
C GLY A 271 -6.31 14.94 -5.63
N ARG A 272 -6.72 16.15 -6.01
CA ARG A 272 -6.94 17.26 -5.08
C ARG A 272 -7.95 16.95 -3.96
N LEU A 273 -8.99 16.16 -4.24
CA LEU A 273 -9.96 15.78 -3.20
C LEU A 273 -9.31 14.95 -2.09
N LEU A 274 -8.42 14.02 -2.46
CA LEU A 274 -7.64 13.22 -1.50
C LEU A 274 -6.69 14.13 -0.70
N ASP A 275 -5.98 15.03 -1.38
CA ASP A 275 -5.05 15.96 -0.73
C ASP A 275 -5.77 16.86 0.28
N GLU A 276 -6.96 17.38 -0.08
CA GLU A 276 -7.78 18.19 0.84
C GLU A 276 -8.26 17.37 2.04
N LEU A 277 -8.66 16.09 1.84
CA LEU A 277 -9.11 15.23 2.94
C LEU A 277 -8.00 14.95 3.95
N TYR A 278 -6.78 14.69 3.49
CA TYR A 278 -5.65 14.52 4.41
C TYR A 278 -5.20 15.85 5.05
N SER A 279 -5.18 16.94 4.27
CA SER A 279 -4.67 18.24 4.74
C SER A 279 -5.50 18.83 5.89
N ASN A 280 -6.80 18.55 5.91
CA ASN A 280 -7.75 19.23 6.80
C ASN A 280 -8.38 18.29 7.86
N ALA A 281 -7.94 17.02 7.95
CA ALA A 281 -8.46 16.13 8.96
C ALA A 281 -8.00 16.54 10.38
N TYR A 282 -8.89 16.34 11.35
CA TYR A 282 -8.56 16.51 12.77
C TYR A 282 -7.59 15.42 13.22
N ALA A 283 -7.93 14.17 12.94
CA ALA A 283 -7.06 13.02 13.14
C ALA A 283 -7.38 11.93 12.12
N TYR A 284 -6.38 11.12 11.81
CA TYR A 284 -6.53 9.94 10.97
C TYR A 284 -6.71 8.69 11.84
N VAL A 285 -7.64 7.82 11.47
CA VAL A 285 -7.92 6.58 12.22
C VAL A 285 -7.70 5.36 11.34
N LEU A 286 -6.85 4.44 11.78
CA LEU A 286 -6.55 3.18 11.07
C LEU A 286 -6.88 1.96 11.96
N PRO A 287 -8.14 1.45 11.93
CA PRO A 287 -8.59 0.39 12.82
C PRO A 287 -8.33 -1.03 12.27
N SER A 288 -7.26 -1.20 11.49
CA SER A 288 -6.98 -2.41 10.73
C SER A 288 -6.65 -3.62 11.62
N ASN A 289 -7.16 -4.79 11.22
CA ASN A 289 -6.83 -6.09 11.81
C ASN A 289 -5.58 -6.71 11.19
N LEU A 290 -5.27 -6.33 9.95
CA LEU A 290 -4.17 -6.88 9.16
C LEU A 290 -3.65 -5.84 8.18
N GLU A 291 -2.34 -5.65 8.18
CA GLU A 291 -1.60 -4.80 7.23
C GLU A 291 -0.31 -5.49 6.77
N GLY A 292 0.26 -5.04 5.66
CA GLY A 292 1.65 -5.32 5.33
C GLY A 292 2.53 -4.17 5.79
N MET A 293 2.40 -3.03 5.10
CA MET A 293 2.87 -1.72 5.53
C MET A 293 1.89 -0.68 4.93
N PRO A 294 1.05 -0.06 5.77
CA PRO A 294 -0.09 0.71 5.27
C PRO A 294 0.32 2.06 4.68
N LEU A 295 0.30 2.17 3.33
CA LEU A 295 0.62 3.42 2.62
C LEU A 295 -0.26 4.58 3.06
N THR A 296 -1.55 4.34 3.34
CA THR A 296 -2.47 5.39 3.80
C THR A 296 -2.11 5.97 5.16
N LEU A 297 -1.42 5.19 6.01
CA LEU A 297 -0.86 5.67 7.27
C LEU A 297 0.33 6.59 7.01
N LEU A 298 1.27 6.15 6.15
CA LEU A 298 2.42 6.96 5.76
C LEU A 298 1.95 8.28 5.14
N GLU A 299 0.99 8.22 4.22
CA GLU A 299 0.37 9.41 3.62
C GLU A 299 -0.28 10.31 4.66
N ALA A 300 -1.14 9.78 5.53
CA ALA A 300 -1.80 10.58 6.56
C ALA A 300 -0.78 11.32 7.44
N MET A 301 0.26 10.62 7.90
CA MET A 301 1.32 11.22 8.71
C MET A 301 2.14 12.24 7.91
N SER A 302 2.39 12.04 6.62
CA SER A 302 3.14 12.99 5.79
C SER A 302 2.42 14.33 5.60
N TYR A 303 1.07 14.33 5.64
CA TYR A 303 0.27 15.54 5.71
C TYR A 303 0.26 16.19 7.12
N GLY A 304 0.89 15.58 8.10
CA GLY A 304 0.93 16.06 9.48
C GLY A 304 -0.35 15.75 10.27
N ASN A 305 -1.00 14.62 10.01
CA ASN A 305 -2.13 14.18 10.81
C ASN A 305 -1.67 13.56 12.13
N ALA A 306 -2.38 13.82 13.21
CA ALA A 306 -2.40 12.96 14.38
C ALA A 306 -3.06 11.64 14.01
N VAL A 307 -2.55 10.52 14.54
CA VAL A 307 -3.02 9.19 14.17
C VAL A 307 -3.52 8.41 15.40
N ILE A 308 -4.65 7.72 15.23
CA ILE A 308 -5.10 6.65 16.12
C ILE A 308 -5.04 5.34 15.33
N GLY A 309 -4.18 4.40 15.72
CA GLY A 309 -3.97 3.12 15.05
C GLY A 309 -4.25 1.92 15.92
N SER A 310 -4.62 0.77 15.33
CA SER A 310 -4.62 -0.48 16.09
C SER A 310 -3.20 -0.91 16.45
N ASP A 311 -3.02 -1.61 17.56
CA ASP A 311 -1.73 -2.04 18.10
C ASP A 311 -1.12 -3.26 17.39
N ILE A 312 -1.53 -3.52 16.15
CA ILE A 312 -0.86 -4.55 15.34
C ILE A 312 0.58 -4.12 15.04
N ARG A 313 1.47 -5.09 14.98
CA ARG A 313 2.90 -4.86 14.83
C ARG A 313 3.23 -4.00 13.60
N GLU A 314 2.56 -4.23 12.48
CA GLU A 314 2.76 -3.52 11.21
C GLU A 314 2.38 -2.03 11.28
N ILE A 315 1.59 -1.62 12.27
CA ILE A 315 1.28 -0.22 12.57
C ILE A 315 2.23 0.29 13.65
N ALA A 316 2.35 -0.44 14.76
CA ALA A 316 3.17 -0.04 15.89
C ALA A 316 4.64 0.20 15.52
N ASP A 317 5.26 -0.70 14.73
CA ASP A 317 6.65 -0.57 14.26
C ASP A 317 6.84 0.66 13.34
N VAL A 318 5.79 1.08 12.62
CA VAL A 318 5.85 2.26 11.74
C VAL A 318 5.75 3.55 12.52
N VAL A 319 4.79 3.64 13.44
CA VAL A 319 4.48 4.92 14.13
C VAL A 319 5.30 5.14 15.39
N GLU A 320 5.85 4.09 15.98
CA GLU A 320 6.57 4.13 17.26
C GLU A 320 5.76 4.86 18.35
N ASP A 321 6.30 5.92 18.92
CA ASP A 321 5.63 6.80 19.90
C ASP A 321 4.92 8.02 19.27
N LYS A 322 4.83 8.10 17.93
CA LYS A 322 4.29 9.25 17.20
C LYS A 322 2.79 9.11 16.85
N ALA A 323 2.13 8.08 17.39
CA ALA A 323 0.69 7.89 17.24
C ALA A 323 0.08 7.32 18.53
N MET A 324 -1.22 7.48 18.69
CA MET A 324 -1.96 6.83 19.76
C MET A 324 -2.42 5.44 19.30
N LEU A 325 -2.09 4.41 20.06
CA LEU A 325 -2.50 3.04 19.76
C LEU A 325 -3.68 2.60 20.61
N PHE A 326 -4.56 1.80 20.01
CA PHE A 326 -5.66 1.13 20.71
C PHE A 326 -5.58 -0.38 20.47
N ARG A 327 -6.15 -1.16 21.38
CA ARG A 327 -6.16 -2.63 21.29
C ARG A 327 -6.95 -3.09 20.06
N LYS A 328 -6.33 -3.89 19.20
CA LYS A 328 -6.91 -4.45 17.98
C LYS A 328 -8.32 -5.01 18.23
N GLY A 329 -9.31 -4.51 17.49
CA GLY A 329 -10.69 -4.97 17.53
C GLY A 329 -11.49 -4.53 18.76
N ASP A 330 -10.90 -3.77 19.69
CA ASP A 330 -11.56 -3.28 20.89
C ASP A 330 -12.25 -1.94 20.60
N ILE A 331 -13.57 -2.00 20.46
CA ILE A 331 -14.42 -0.83 20.16
C ILE A 331 -14.43 0.16 21.32
N ALA A 332 -14.35 -0.32 22.58
CA ALA A 332 -14.38 0.56 23.73
C ALA A 332 -13.07 1.34 23.84
N ASP A 333 -11.94 0.66 23.73
CA ASP A 333 -10.62 1.32 23.74
C ASP A 333 -10.47 2.31 22.58
N LEU A 334 -10.94 1.96 21.37
CA LEU A 334 -10.96 2.90 20.25
C LEU A 334 -11.82 4.13 20.54
N ALA A 335 -13.01 3.95 21.12
CA ALA A 335 -13.88 5.04 21.50
C ALA A 335 -13.21 5.94 22.53
N ASP A 336 -12.58 5.35 23.56
CA ASP A 336 -11.87 6.11 24.61
C ASP A 336 -10.72 6.93 24.02
N LYS A 337 -9.93 6.39 23.08
CA LYS A 337 -8.85 7.11 22.40
C LYS A 337 -9.38 8.27 21.54
N MET A 338 -10.46 8.03 20.81
CA MET A 338 -11.09 9.07 19.99
C MET A 338 -11.72 10.17 20.86
N GLN A 339 -12.36 9.79 21.98
CA GLN A 339 -12.91 10.76 22.93
C GLN A 339 -11.78 11.56 23.58
N PHE A 340 -10.70 10.89 24.01
CA PHE A 340 -9.53 11.58 24.55
C PHE A 340 -8.97 12.63 23.58
N PHE A 341 -8.84 12.31 22.28
CA PHE A 341 -8.43 13.30 21.28
C PHE A 341 -9.44 14.45 21.16
N SER A 342 -10.75 14.15 21.24
CA SER A 342 -11.79 15.20 21.18
C SER A 342 -11.73 16.16 22.36
N ASP A 343 -11.38 15.67 23.55
CA ASP A 343 -11.32 16.42 24.79
C ASP A 343 -9.98 17.14 24.99
N HIS A 344 -8.91 16.70 24.29
CA HIS A 344 -7.53 17.19 24.40
C HIS A 344 -6.96 17.66 23.06
N PRO A 345 -7.46 18.75 22.45
CA PRO A 345 -6.97 19.22 21.15
C PRO A 345 -5.50 19.67 21.19
N GLU A 346 -4.97 20.06 22.34
CA GLU A 346 -3.56 20.37 22.55
C GLU A 346 -2.65 19.13 22.29
N ILE A 347 -3.06 17.95 22.73
CA ILE A 347 -2.34 16.70 22.49
C ILE A 347 -2.37 16.33 21.00
N VAL A 348 -3.53 16.52 20.35
CA VAL A 348 -3.66 16.30 18.90
C VAL A 348 -2.70 17.20 18.12
N LYS A 349 -2.58 18.47 18.53
CA LYS A 349 -1.65 19.43 17.93
C LYS A 349 -0.20 18.99 18.07
N GLU A 350 0.22 18.48 19.24
CA GLU A 350 1.57 17.94 19.43
C GLU A 350 1.89 16.78 18.50
N TYR A 351 0.93 15.83 18.31
CA TYR A 351 1.09 14.75 17.36
C TYR A 351 1.21 15.26 15.92
N LYS A 352 0.35 16.22 15.53
CA LYS A 352 0.38 16.83 14.19
C LYS A 352 1.73 17.49 13.87
N GLU A 353 2.30 18.22 14.80
CA GLU A 353 3.57 18.94 14.63
C GLU A 353 4.76 17.98 14.38
N LYS A 354 4.76 16.80 15.00
CA LYS A 354 5.85 15.83 14.91
C LYS A 354 5.69 14.81 13.76
N SER A 355 4.46 14.61 13.29
CA SER A 355 4.08 13.52 12.42
C SER A 355 4.80 13.55 11.07
N ALA A 356 4.72 14.67 10.34
CA ALA A 356 5.25 14.79 8.98
C ALA A 356 6.79 14.70 8.94
N GLU A 357 7.48 15.36 9.87
CA GLU A 357 8.94 15.31 9.94
C GLU A 357 9.43 13.90 10.22
N PHE A 358 8.84 13.23 11.21
CA PHE A 358 9.17 11.87 11.57
C PHE A 358 9.00 10.90 10.41
N ILE A 359 7.79 10.87 9.81
CA ILE A 359 7.49 9.84 8.82
C ILE A 359 8.24 10.03 7.49
N CYS A 360 8.36 11.29 7.01
CA CYS A 360 9.09 11.60 5.79
C CYS A 360 10.61 11.47 5.96
N GLY A 361 11.13 11.70 7.15
CA GLY A 361 12.55 11.47 7.45
C GLY A 361 12.90 9.99 7.51
N LYS A 362 11.98 9.15 8.02
CA LYS A 362 12.22 7.71 8.18
C LYS A 362 11.92 6.89 6.91
N TYR A 363 10.92 7.29 6.13
CA TYR A 363 10.39 6.51 5.01
C TYR A 363 10.28 7.37 3.74
N ASN A 364 11.38 7.72 3.11
CA ASN A 364 11.37 8.44 1.85
C ASN A 364 11.55 7.51 0.64
N TRP A 365 10.99 7.89 -0.51
CA TRP A 365 11.03 7.07 -1.71
C TRP A 365 12.42 7.00 -2.34
N GLU A 366 13.26 7.98 -2.14
CA GLU A 366 14.63 8.04 -2.65
C GLU A 366 15.47 6.93 -2.03
N ASP A 367 15.40 6.75 -0.70
CA ASP A 367 16.11 5.69 0.03
C ASP A 367 15.56 4.32 -0.34
N VAL A 368 14.24 4.17 -0.48
CA VAL A 368 13.59 2.92 -0.95
C VAL A 368 14.07 2.56 -2.35
N ALA A 369 14.13 3.53 -3.26
CA ALA A 369 14.63 3.33 -4.62
C ALA A 369 16.10 2.92 -4.60
N GLN A 370 16.94 3.62 -3.85
CA GLN A 370 18.36 3.33 -3.75
C GLN A 370 18.59 1.92 -3.20
N ALA A 371 17.94 1.55 -2.08
CA ALA A 371 18.06 0.22 -1.49
C ALA A 371 17.61 -0.88 -2.47
N THR A 372 16.51 -0.65 -3.20
CA THR A 372 16.02 -1.60 -4.21
C THR A 372 17.00 -1.76 -5.37
N LEU A 373 17.60 -0.66 -5.84
CA LEU A 373 18.59 -0.69 -6.93
C LEU A 373 19.90 -1.34 -6.50
N ASP A 374 20.32 -1.15 -5.26
CA ASP A 374 21.51 -1.78 -4.70
C ASP A 374 21.31 -3.29 -4.56
N LEU A 375 20.08 -3.72 -4.19
CA LEU A 375 19.70 -5.12 -4.20
C LEU A 375 19.77 -5.71 -5.61
N TYR A 376 19.28 -4.99 -6.63
CA TYR A 376 19.36 -5.44 -8.03
C TYR A 376 20.80 -5.62 -8.52
N ARG A 377 21.73 -4.82 -8.03
CA ARG A 377 23.17 -4.92 -8.35
C ARG A 377 23.88 -6.02 -7.57
N GLY A 378 23.26 -6.59 -6.55
CA GLY A 378 23.89 -7.54 -5.63
C GLY A 378 24.86 -6.88 -4.64
N ILE A 379 24.72 -5.57 -4.39
CA ILE A 379 25.54 -4.81 -3.43
C ILE A 379 25.04 -5.06 -2.01
N ILE A 380 23.74 -5.24 -1.82
CA ILE A 380 23.11 -5.65 -0.56
C ILE A 380 22.82 -7.14 -0.66
N GLY A 381 23.56 -7.97 -0.02
CA GLY A 381 23.28 -9.36 0.28
C GLY A 381 23.09 -9.51 1.78
N ASN A 382 22.58 -10.63 2.25
CA ASN A 382 22.05 -10.96 3.57
C ASN A 382 22.88 -10.55 4.84
N GLU A 383 23.92 -9.73 4.76
CA GLU A 383 24.82 -9.49 5.88
C GLU A 383 24.73 -8.11 6.54
N ASN A 384 24.04 -7.11 5.99
CA ASN A 384 24.14 -5.73 6.50
C ASN A 384 22.82 -4.96 6.62
N ILE A 385 21.87 -5.40 7.44
CA ILE A 385 20.85 -4.50 8.00
C ILE A 385 20.59 -4.89 9.50
N ASN A 386 21.65 -5.20 10.24
CA ASN A 386 21.58 -5.31 11.70
C ASN A 386 22.51 -4.27 12.33
N GLY A 387 22.25 -3.02 12.14
CA GLY A 387 23.09 -2.01 12.76
C GLY A 387 22.72 -0.59 12.41
N GLN A 388 21.62 -0.10 12.91
CA GLN A 388 21.52 1.25 13.49
C GLN A 388 20.14 1.42 14.14
#